data_7009f4d20d0a83d725c91a81f9f8c981
#
_entry.id   7009f4d20d0a83d725c91a81f9f8c981
#
_cell.length_a   1.000
_cell.length_b   1.000
_cell.length_c   1.000
_cell.angle_alpha   90.00
_cell.angle_beta   90.00
_cell.angle_gamma   90.00
#
_symmetry.space_group_name_H-M   'P 1'
#
loop_
_entity.id
_entity.type
_entity.pdbx_description
1 polymer ?
#
loop_
_entity_poly.entity_id
_entity_poly.type
_entity_poly.pdbx_seq_one_letter_code
_entity_poly.pdbx_strand_id
1 'polypeptide(L)' 'MSEAEWPLWEYKWFYSTGDDALNEMMRKANSLGEQGWEMVNFAMDQAKPFTAACFFKRPRLPGATPESPEPPRRFL' A
#
# COMPACT_ATOMS: atom_id res chain seq x y z
N MET A 1 -23.43 17.91 -7.84
CA MET A 1 -22.79 17.60 -7.76
C MET A 1 -22.20 16.93 -7.64
N SER A 2 -21.89 17.12 -7.71
CA SER A 2 -21.68 16.08 -7.72
C SER A 2 -20.60 15.50 -7.13
N GLU A 3 -20.66 14.33 -6.82
CA GLU A 3 -19.64 13.67 -6.27
C GLU A 3 -18.45 13.76 -7.08
N ALA A 4 -18.60 14.18 -8.29
CA ALA A 4 -17.47 14.33 -9.15
C ALA A 4 -16.49 15.32 -8.60
N GLU A 5 -16.92 16.14 -7.68
CA GLU A 5 -16.01 17.09 -7.11
C GLU A 5 -15.10 16.52 -6.06
N TRP A 6 -15.39 15.31 -5.62
CA TRP A 6 -14.60 14.72 -4.57
C TRP A 6 -13.59 13.78 -5.20
N PRO A 7 -12.32 13.84 -4.80
CA PRO A 7 -11.39 12.88 -5.34
C PRO A 7 -11.76 11.48 -4.90
N LEU A 8 -11.63 10.55 -5.80
CA LEU A 8 -11.81 9.16 -5.49
C LEU A 8 -10.43 8.56 -5.32
N TRP A 9 -10.31 7.73 -4.34
CA TRP A 9 -9.02 7.14 -4.00
C TRP A 9 -9.13 5.65 -4.03
N GLU A 10 -8.00 4.98 -4.31
CA GLU A 10 -7.89 3.56 -4.07
C GLU A 10 -6.69 3.34 -3.19
N TYR A 11 -6.71 2.27 -2.42
CA TYR A 11 -5.73 2.01 -1.39
C TYR A 11 -5.15 0.63 -1.53
N LYS A 12 -3.90 0.46 -1.12
CA LYS A 12 -3.31 -0.86 -1.02
C LYS A 12 -2.26 -0.83 0.09
N TRP A 13 -1.82 -1.99 0.48
CA TRP A 13 -0.87 -2.11 1.55
C TRP A 13 0.12 -3.20 1.21
N PHE A 14 1.24 -3.17 1.92
CA PHE A 14 2.33 -4.11 1.71
C PHE A 14 3.00 -4.31 3.06
N TYR A 15 3.48 -5.53 3.32
CA TYR A 15 4.28 -5.73 4.50
C TYR A 15 5.42 -6.68 4.18
N SER A 16 6.46 -6.62 5.02
CA SER A 16 7.61 -7.48 4.88
C SER A 16 8.13 -7.80 6.26
N THR A 17 8.76 -8.94 6.42
CA THR A 17 9.32 -9.35 7.69
C THR A 17 10.76 -9.76 7.50
N GLY A 18 11.52 -9.72 8.60
CA GLY A 18 12.89 -10.17 8.59
C GLY A 18 13.88 -9.04 8.58
N ASP A 19 15.15 -9.40 8.47
CA ASP A 19 16.22 -8.43 8.62
C ASP A 19 16.24 -7.39 7.54
N ASP A 20 15.71 -7.71 6.37
CA ASP A 20 15.74 -6.78 5.24
C ASP A 20 14.40 -6.11 5.02
N ALA A 21 13.51 -6.16 6.02
CA ALA A 21 12.15 -5.70 5.81
C ALA A 21 12.06 -4.24 5.39
N LEU A 22 12.88 -3.38 6.00
CA LEU A 22 12.82 -1.97 5.63
C LEU A 22 13.28 -1.73 4.21
N ASN A 23 14.33 -2.41 3.79
CA ASN A 23 14.77 -2.24 2.41
C ASN A 23 13.74 -2.78 1.44
N GLU A 24 13.09 -3.88 1.78
CA GLU A 24 12.05 -4.41 0.92
C GLU A 24 10.88 -3.45 0.85
N MET A 25 10.52 -2.84 1.98
CA MET A 25 9.45 -1.86 1.99
C MET A 25 9.80 -0.68 1.10
N MET A 26 11.05 -0.20 1.18
CA MET A 26 11.45 0.93 0.35
C MET A 26 11.45 0.59 -1.12
N ARG A 27 11.91 -0.60 -1.46
CA ARG A 27 11.89 -1.00 -2.87
C ARG A 27 10.46 -1.06 -3.39
N LYS A 28 9.55 -1.59 -2.57
CA LYS A 28 8.15 -1.65 -2.95
C LYS A 28 7.57 -0.26 -3.08
N ALA A 29 7.91 0.62 -2.13
CA ALA A 29 7.40 1.98 -2.17
C ALA A 29 7.86 2.71 -3.43
N ASN A 30 9.12 2.53 -3.80
CA ASN A 30 9.61 3.17 -5.02
C ASN A 30 8.91 2.63 -6.25
N SER A 31 8.71 1.32 -6.30
CA SER A 31 8.02 0.71 -7.42
C SER A 31 6.58 1.21 -7.52
N LEU A 32 5.89 1.26 -6.40
CA LEU A 32 4.52 1.74 -6.40
C LEU A 32 4.44 3.21 -6.72
N GLY A 33 5.42 3.98 -6.25
CA GLY A 33 5.46 5.40 -6.59
C GLY A 33 5.55 5.65 -8.07
N GLU A 34 6.26 4.78 -8.78
CA GLU A 34 6.34 4.92 -10.24
C GLU A 34 5.01 4.65 -10.90
N GLN A 35 4.11 4.00 -10.19
CA GLN A 35 2.77 3.73 -10.70
C GLN A 35 1.74 4.72 -10.18
N GLY A 36 2.19 5.75 -9.52
CA GLY A 36 1.29 6.79 -9.04
C GLY A 36 0.80 6.62 -7.62
N TRP A 37 1.31 5.62 -6.91
CA TRP A 37 0.91 5.39 -5.53
C TRP A 37 1.71 6.25 -4.57
N GLU A 38 1.05 6.73 -3.54
CA GLU A 38 1.68 7.55 -2.52
C GLU A 38 1.58 6.84 -1.18
N MET A 39 2.69 6.71 -0.48
CA MET A 39 2.65 6.11 0.85
C MET A 39 2.03 7.09 1.82
N VAL A 40 0.99 6.68 2.51
CA VAL A 40 0.32 7.57 3.45
C VAL A 40 0.70 7.28 4.89
N ASN A 41 1.19 6.10 5.15
CA ASN A 41 1.60 5.77 6.51
C ASN A 41 2.38 4.48 6.50
N PHE A 42 3.07 4.23 7.59
CA PHE A 42 3.76 2.96 7.76
C PHE A 42 3.79 2.64 9.24
N ALA A 43 4.06 1.38 9.54
CA ALA A 43 4.15 0.91 10.91
C ALA A 43 5.22 -0.15 10.98
N MET A 44 5.83 -0.29 12.14
CA MET A 44 6.87 -1.27 12.34
C MET A 44 6.67 -1.95 13.66
N ASP A 45 7.02 -3.22 13.71
CA ASP A 45 6.99 -3.99 14.93
C ASP A 45 8.38 -4.57 15.11
N GLN A 46 9.03 -4.22 16.21
CA GLN A 46 10.39 -4.64 16.42
C GLN A 46 10.51 -5.98 17.09
N ALA A 47 9.39 -6.60 17.40
CA ALA A 47 9.44 -7.98 17.88
C ALA A 47 10.00 -8.87 16.81
N LYS A 48 10.45 -10.04 17.18
CA LYS A 48 11.04 -10.94 16.21
C LYS A 48 9.98 -11.83 15.64
N PRO A 49 9.93 -11.96 14.33
CA PRO A 49 10.78 -11.25 13.36
C PRO A 49 10.32 -9.82 13.19
N PHE A 50 11.28 -8.95 12.87
CA PHE A 50 10.95 -7.56 12.59
C PHE A 50 9.97 -7.48 11.44
N THR A 51 8.98 -6.63 11.57
CA THR A 51 7.94 -6.49 10.54
C THR A 51 7.75 -5.02 10.22
N ALA A 52 7.63 -4.72 8.95
CA ALA A 52 7.31 -3.38 8.50
C ALA A 52 6.12 -3.46 7.57
N ALA A 53 5.19 -2.52 7.72
CA ALA A 53 4.01 -2.46 6.87
C ALA A 53 3.82 -1.05 6.40
N CYS A 54 3.28 -0.89 5.22
CA CYS A 54 3.05 0.44 4.69
C CYS A 54 1.76 0.45 3.88
N PHE A 55 1.17 1.63 3.81
CA PHE A 55 -0.14 1.83 3.20
C PHE A 55 -0.03 2.91 2.17
N PHE A 56 -0.71 2.71 1.04
CA PHE A 56 -0.59 3.59 -0.11
C PHE A 56 -1.96 3.98 -0.59
N LYS A 57 -2.02 5.11 -1.25
CA LYS A 57 -3.24 5.54 -1.93
C LYS A 57 -2.86 6.12 -3.27
N ARG A 58 -3.83 6.14 -4.14
CA ARG A 58 -3.66 6.88 -5.39
C ARG A 58 -5.05 7.26 -5.88
N PRO A 59 -5.16 8.37 -6.64
CA PRO A 59 -6.44 8.75 -7.19
C PRO A 59 -6.88 7.72 -8.22
N ARG A 60 -8.18 7.53 -8.32
CA ARG A 60 -8.71 6.70 -9.39
C ARG A 60 -9.78 7.46 -10.12
N LEU A 61 -9.95 7.11 -11.38
CA LEU A 61 -10.91 7.78 -12.21
C LEU A 61 -12.31 7.38 -11.80
N PRO A 62 -13.29 8.30 -11.93
CA PRO A 62 -14.66 7.95 -11.66
C PRO A 62 -15.09 6.79 -12.54
N GLY A 63 -15.77 5.84 -11.95
CA GLY A 63 -16.21 4.68 -12.69
C GLY A 63 -15.20 3.57 -12.80
N ALA A 64 -13.95 3.82 -12.47
CA ALA A 64 -12.97 2.77 -12.50
C ALA A 64 -13.11 1.87 -11.29
N THR A 65 -12.82 0.60 -11.47
CA THR A 65 -12.84 -0.32 -10.35
C THR A 65 -11.54 -0.23 -9.58
N PRO A 66 -11.59 -0.11 -8.26
CA PRO A 66 -10.34 -0.07 -7.51
C PRO A 66 -9.60 -1.39 -7.67
N GLU A 67 -8.28 -1.28 -7.64
CA GLU A 67 -7.47 -2.48 -7.64
C GLU A 67 -7.65 -3.17 -6.31
N SER A 68 -8.07 -4.42 -6.33
CA SER A 68 -8.31 -5.13 -5.09
C SER A 68 -7.02 -5.41 -4.40
N PRO A 69 -6.95 -5.21 -3.10
CA PRO A 69 -5.76 -5.64 -2.39
C PRO A 69 -5.69 -7.14 -2.43
N GLU A 70 -4.47 -7.62 -2.55
CA GLU A 70 -4.31 -9.02 -2.64
C GLU A 70 -4.38 -9.62 -1.27
N PRO A 71 -5.28 -10.54 -0.99
CA PRO A 71 -5.35 -11.07 0.35
C PRO A 71 -4.12 -11.91 0.64
N PRO A 72 -3.70 -11.90 1.87
CA PRO A 72 -2.58 -12.73 2.24
C PRO A 72 -2.98 -14.19 2.16
N ARG A 73 -2.63 -14.79 1.09
CA ARG A 73 -3.12 -16.08 0.85
C ARG A 73 -2.67 -17.09 1.77
N ARG A 74 -1.61 -16.87 2.41
CA ARG A 74 -1.17 -17.85 3.30
C ARG A 74 -1.90 -17.84 4.56
N PHE A 75 -2.78 -16.93 4.73
CA PHE A 75 -3.64 -16.96 5.87
C PHE A 75 -4.58 -18.08 5.79
N LEU A 76 -4.71 -18.60 4.68
CA LEU A 76 -5.71 -19.60 4.51
C LEU A 76 -5.24 -20.92 4.96
#